data_da709024d87bf44b934fa4ceb268e05a
#
_entry.id   da709024d87bf44b934fa4ceb268e05a
#
_cell.length_a   1.000
_cell.length_b   1.000
_cell.length_c   1.000
_cell.angle_alpha   90.00
_cell.angle_beta   90.00
_cell.angle_gamma   90.00
#
_symmetry.space_group_name_H-M   'P 1'
#
loop_
_entity.id
_entity.type
_entity.pdbx_description
1 polymer ?
#
loop_
_entity_poly.entity_id
_entity_poly.type
_entity_poly.pdbx_seq_one_letter_code
_entity_poly.pdbx_strand_id
1 'polypeptide(L)'
;DVYVNTPDDGTIIIDSKAPMKLYKEAIETEDEGLKKSKLKDHAKNVLDHAKKLGKKDYSGAINKKTPDFVIMYMPNVSIYMSAIEQIPDLVEQAAKQRVMICPPSLVYAALKTIMLTWQQQEVYENAENIKQQASEVHSRLKKFNDDFFSKIGTDLGRAIKSYNDGVRSWESRLMPSVRKIEDMGIADSTRKIEAPKEKQEIPIDKDS
;
A
#
# COMPACT_ATOMS: atom_id res chain seq x y z
N ASP A 1 30.57 3.57 -11.10
CA ASP A 1 29.69 3.09 -10.03
C ASP A 1 28.24 3.36 -10.46
N VAL A 2 27.34 2.43 -10.18
CA VAL A 2 25.90 2.55 -10.44
C VAL A 2 25.19 2.52 -9.09
N TYR A 3 24.19 3.39 -8.92
CA TYR A 3 23.36 3.49 -7.71
C TYR A 3 21.93 3.06 -8.04
N VAL A 4 21.42 2.08 -7.32
CA VAL A 4 20.07 1.54 -7.51
C VAL A 4 19.24 1.82 -6.26
N ASN A 5 18.23 2.67 -6.37
CA ASN A 5 17.34 2.98 -5.26
C ASN A 5 16.40 1.82 -4.95
N THR A 6 16.09 1.62 -3.67
CA THR A 6 15.11 0.65 -3.18
C THR A 6 13.88 1.37 -2.59
N PRO A 7 12.71 0.72 -2.49
CA PRO A 7 11.47 1.36 -2.04
C PRO A 7 11.53 1.94 -0.61
N ASP A 8 12.39 1.39 0.24
CA ASP A 8 12.58 1.79 1.64
C ASP A 8 13.57 2.94 1.84
N ASP A 9 13.77 3.77 0.80
CA ASP A 9 14.78 4.84 0.76
C ASP A 9 16.24 4.35 0.87
N GLY A 10 16.47 3.07 0.63
CA GLY A 10 17.80 2.49 0.53
C GLY A 10 18.43 2.71 -0.85
N THR A 11 19.73 2.44 -0.94
CA THR A 11 20.46 2.49 -2.22
C THR A 11 21.45 1.35 -2.28
N ILE A 12 21.37 0.51 -3.30
CA ILE A 12 22.35 -0.55 -3.59
C ILE A 12 23.40 0.02 -4.53
N ILE A 13 24.66 -0.21 -4.21
CA ILE A 13 25.78 0.27 -4.99
C ILE A 13 26.35 -0.88 -5.81
N ILE A 14 26.57 -0.66 -7.09
CA ILE A 14 27.23 -1.60 -7.99
C ILE A 14 28.54 -0.96 -8.46
N ASP A 15 29.67 -1.53 -8.03
CA ASP A 15 31.01 -1.13 -8.46
C ASP A 15 31.52 -2.08 -9.55
N SER A 16 32.02 -1.55 -10.66
CA SER A 16 32.36 -2.31 -11.86
C SER A 16 33.86 -2.59 -12.07
N LYS A 17 34.69 -2.30 -11.10
CA LYS A 17 36.17 -2.47 -11.19
C LYS A 17 36.64 -3.89 -10.92
N ALA A 18 36.41 -4.81 -11.85
CA ALA A 18 36.98 -6.17 -11.75
C ALA A 18 38.45 -6.24 -12.24
N PRO A 19 39.37 -6.90 -11.52
CA PRO A 19 40.75 -7.07 -11.92
C PRO A 19 40.86 -8.13 -13.02
N MET A 20 40.85 -7.73 -14.29
CA MET A 20 40.86 -8.65 -15.42
C MET A 20 42.27 -8.97 -15.98
N LYS A 21 43.28 -8.16 -15.64
CA LYS A 21 44.61 -8.25 -16.26
C LYS A 21 45.24 -9.62 -16.13
N LEU A 22 45.34 -10.15 -14.89
CA LEU A 22 45.99 -11.44 -14.63
C LEU A 22 45.21 -12.63 -15.24
N TYR A 23 43.89 -12.55 -15.32
CA TYR A 23 43.10 -13.56 -16.02
C TYR A 23 43.41 -13.58 -17.51
N LYS A 24 43.48 -12.41 -18.19
CA LYS A 24 43.84 -12.34 -19.60
C LYS A 24 45.23 -12.90 -19.87
N GLU A 25 46.21 -12.51 -19.06
CA GLU A 25 47.56 -13.04 -19.16
C GLU A 25 47.63 -14.56 -18.91
N ALA A 26 46.76 -15.10 -18.05
CA ALA A 26 46.70 -16.55 -17.80
C ALA A 26 46.17 -17.32 -19.00
N ILE A 27 45.17 -16.81 -19.72
CA ILE A 27 44.59 -17.48 -20.89
C ILE A 27 45.43 -17.32 -22.16
N GLU A 28 46.33 -16.34 -22.21
CA GLU A 28 47.23 -16.09 -23.33
C GLU A 28 48.55 -16.89 -23.22
N THR A 29 48.85 -17.52 -22.07
CA THR A 29 50.06 -18.30 -21.88
C THR A 29 49.88 -19.79 -22.19
N GLU A 30 50.83 -20.38 -22.89
CA GLU A 30 50.86 -21.84 -23.17
C GLU A 30 51.51 -22.66 -22.02
N ASP A 31 52.24 -22.02 -21.12
CA ASP A 31 52.85 -22.65 -19.97
C ASP A 31 51.81 -22.92 -18.86
N GLU A 32 51.45 -24.16 -18.66
CA GLU A 32 50.44 -24.57 -17.67
C GLU A 32 50.84 -24.21 -16.22
N GLY A 33 52.15 -24.22 -15.88
CA GLY A 33 52.65 -23.80 -14.57
C GLY A 33 52.42 -22.30 -14.32
N LEU A 34 52.80 -21.50 -15.31
CA LEU A 34 52.60 -20.05 -15.27
C LEU A 34 51.13 -19.67 -15.29
N LYS A 35 50.32 -20.35 -16.09
CA LYS A 35 48.87 -20.19 -16.16
C LYS A 35 48.21 -20.39 -14.79
N LYS A 36 48.53 -21.52 -14.12
CA LYS A 36 48.02 -21.83 -12.79
C LYS A 36 48.42 -20.78 -11.75
N SER A 37 49.67 -20.30 -11.80
CA SER A 37 50.17 -19.24 -10.92
C SER A 37 49.37 -17.94 -11.13
N LYS A 38 49.17 -17.50 -12.39
CA LYS A 38 48.43 -16.28 -12.74
C LYS A 38 46.97 -16.37 -12.35
N LEU A 39 46.29 -17.52 -12.50
CA LEU A 39 44.90 -17.72 -12.06
C LEU A 39 44.79 -17.62 -10.53
N LYS A 40 45.74 -18.15 -9.79
CA LYS A 40 45.80 -18.02 -8.33
C LYS A 40 45.99 -16.58 -7.88
N ASP A 41 46.85 -15.84 -8.55
CA ASP A 41 47.06 -14.41 -8.28
C ASP A 41 45.86 -13.58 -8.71
N HIS A 42 45.18 -13.96 -9.79
CA HIS A 42 43.89 -13.35 -10.16
C HIS A 42 42.84 -13.49 -9.04
N ALA A 43 42.66 -14.70 -8.50
CA ALA A 43 41.70 -14.96 -7.43
C ALA A 43 42.01 -14.16 -6.15
N LYS A 44 43.30 -14.05 -5.79
CA LYS A 44 43.74 -13.19 -4.67
C LYS A 44 43.41 -11.72 -4.94
N ASN A 45 43.66 -11.22 -6.16
CA ASN A 45 43.33 -9.85 -6.53
C ASN A 45 41.83 -9.56 -6.47
N VAL A 46 40.97 -10.52 -6.87
CA VAL A 46 39.52 -10.40 -6.74
C VAL A 46 39.15 -10.27 -5.27
N LEU A 47 39.68 -11.10 -4.39
CA LEU A 47 39.44 -11.07 -2.96
C LEU A 47 39.90 -9.75 -2.33
N ASP A 48 41.10 -9.30 -2.67
CA ASP A 48 41.68 -8.05 -2.14
C ASP A 48 40.87 -6.84 -2.62
N HIS A 49 40.36 -6.92 -3.85
CA HIS A 49 39.45 -5.89 -4.37
C HIS A 49 38.14 -5.84 -3.60
N ALA A 50 37.52 -7.00 -3.34
CA ALA A 50 36.33 -7.10 -2.49
C ALA A 50 36.58 -6.53 -1.08
N LYS A 51 37.72 -6.87 -0.44
CA LYS A 51 38.08 -6.32 0.86
C LYS A 51 38.25 -4.79 0.86
N LYS A 52 38.83 -4.23 -0.20
CA LYS A 52 38.96 -2.77 -0.35
C LYS A 52 37.60 -2.10 -0.55
N LEU A 53 36.74 -2.73 -1.35
CA LEU A 53 35.39 -2.25 -1.63
C LEU A 53 34.53 -2.23 -0.36
N GLY A 54 34.57 -3.28 0.45
CA GLY A 54 33.85 -3.36 1.71
C GLY A 54 34.28 -2.34 2.77
N LYS A 55 35.50 -1.78 2.63
CA LYS A 55 36.02 -0.71 3.52
C LYS A 55 35.74 0.69 2.98
N LYS A 56 35.26 0.84 1.75
CA LYS A 56 34.98 2.14 1.14
C LYS A 56 33.74 2.75 1.81
N ASP A 57 33.91 3.95 2.33
CA ASP A 57 32.78 4.67 2.90
C ASP A 57 31.95 5.33 1.80
N TYR A 58 30.70 4.89 1.69
CA TYR A 58 29.74 5.41 0.73
C TYR A 58 28.75 6.41 1.37
N SER A 59 28.83 6.64 2.69
CA SER A 59 27.87 7.49 3.41
C SER A 59 27.89 8.94 2.93
N GLY A 60 29.04 9.44 2.48
CA GLY A 60 29.20 10.79 1.95
C GLY A 60 28.61 11.01 0.55
N ALA A 61 28.35 9.96 -0.20
CA ALA A 61 27.82 10.04 -1.57
C ALA A 61 26.29 9.88 -1.65
N ILE A 62 25.65 9.46 -0.54
CA ILE A 62 24.24 9.10 -0.52
C ILE A 62 23.60 9.67 0.76
N ASN A 63 22.66 10.61 0.61
CA ASN A 63 21.87 11.16 1.72
C ASN A 63 20.82 10.17 2.28
N LYS A 64 20.99 8.87 2.02
CA LYS A 64 20.02 7.81 2.32
C LYS A 64 20.67 6.68 3.08
N LYS A 65 19.86 5.77 3.64
CA LYS A 65 20.33 4.58 4.33
C LYS A 65 21.35 3.82 3.47
N THR A 66 22.55 3.62 4.01
CA THR A 66 23.60 2.86 3.33
C THR A 66 23.17 1.40 3.23
N PRO A 67 23.33 0.74 2.08
CA PRO A 67 22.95 -0.67 1.93
C PRO A 67 23.82 -1.56 2.82
N ASP A 68 23.27 -2.69 3.23
CA ASP A 68 24.00 -3.69 4.00
C ASP A 68 25.13 -4.36 3.20
N PHE A 69 25.14 -4.18 1.88
CA PHE A 69 26.16 -4.76 0.99
C PHE A 69 26.35 -3.91 -0.27
N VAL A 70 27.52 -4.11 -0.90
CA VAL A 70 27.90 -3.54 -2.19
C VAL A 70 28.05 -4.66 -3.21
N ILE A 71 27.52 -4.48 -4.42
CA ILE A 71 27.71 -5.44 -5.51
C ILE A 71 29.01 -5.12 -6.24
N MET A 72 29.94 -6.06 -6.21
CA MET A 72 31.14 -6.05 -7.07
C MET A 72 30.81 -6.74 -8.39
N TYR A 73 30.67 -5.97 -9.45
CA TYR A 73 30.32 -6.50 -10.77
C TYR A 73 31.50 -7.14 -11.47
N MET A 74 31.35 -8.40 -11.85
CA MET A 74 32.29 -9.15 -12.65
C MET A 74 31.76 -9.26 -14.09
N PRO A 75 32.39 -8.63 -15.09
CA PRO A 75 31.82 -8.49 -16.43
C PRO A 75 31.74 -9.81 -17.23
N ASN A 76 32.39 -10.85 -16.77
CA ASN A 76 32.42 -12.15 -17.44
C ASN A 76 32.31 -13.30 -16.43
N VAL A 77 31.45 -14.27 -16.74
CA VAL A 77 31.24 -15.47 -15.92
C VAL A 77 32.53 -16.30 -15.79
N SER A 78 33.32 -16.42 -16.85
CA SER A 78 34.58 -17.19 -16.82
C SER A 78 35.61 -16.61 -15.84
N ILE A 79 35.69 -15.27 -15.75
CA ILE A 79 36.57 -14.58 -14.79
C ILE A 79 36.11 -14.85 -13.36
N TYR A 80 34.79 -14.83 -13.12
CA TYR A 80 34.19 -15.14 -11.84
C TYR A 80 34.44 -16.62 -11.43
N MET A 81 34.16 -17.54 -12.34
CA MET A 81 34.35 -18.98 -12.08
C MET A 81 35.83 -19.35 -11.83
N SER A 82 36.75 -18.80 -12.63
CA SER A 82 38.18 -19.04 -12.43
C SER A 82 38.68 -18.58 -11.06
N ALA A 83 38.12 -17.51 -10.51
CA ALA A 83 38.47 -17.03 -9.17
C ALA A 83 37.95 -17.98 -8.08
N ILE A 84 36.73 -18.51 -8.22
CA ILE A 84 36.14 -19.48 -7.28
C ILE A 84 36.86 -20.81 -7.32
N GLU A 85 37.29 -21.30 -8.49
CA GLU A 85 38.05 -22.53 -8.62
C GLU A 85 39.39 -22.49 -7.84
N GLN A 86 39.99 -21.28 -7.76
CA GLN A 86 41.25 -21.12 -7.02
C GLN A 86 41.03 -20.84 -5.51
N ILE A 87 39.93 -20.18 -5.15
CA ILE A 87 39.53 -19.85 -3.76
C ILE A 87 38.08 -20.27 -3.59
N PRO A 88 37.78 -21.51 -3.18
CA PRO A 88 36.41 -22.03 -3.10
C PRO A 88 35.48 -21.23 -2.17
N ASP A 89 36.02 -20.63 -1.12
CA ASP A 89 35.29 -19.81 -0.16
C ASP A 89 35.35 -18.30 -0.46
N LEU A 90 35.74 -17.92 -1.69
CA LEU A 90 35.86 -16.52 -2.14
C LEU A 90 34.61 -15.70 -1.87
N VAL A 91 33.46 -16.26 -2.22
CA VAL A 91 32.16 -15.59 -2.07
C VAL A 91 31.83 -15.35 -0.59
N GLU A 92 32.09 -16.35 0.26
CA GLU A 92 31.85 -16.20 1.71
C GLU A 92 32.78 -15.16 2.34
N GLN A 93 34.07 -15.16 1.91
CA GLN A 93 35.02 -14.16 2.39
C GLN A 93 34.63 -12.74 1.97
N ALA A 94 34.13 -12.57 0.76
CA ALA A 94 33.62 -11.28 0.28
C ALA A 94 32.35 -10.87 1.05
N ALA A 95 31.43 -11.80 1.30
CA ALA A 95 30.20 -11.55 2.04
C ALA A 95 30.47 -11.08 3.48
N LYS A 96 31.50 -11.62 4.16
CA LYS A 96 31.97 -11.13 5.47
C LYS A 96 32.43 -9.66 5.44
N GLN A 97 32.81 -9.17 4.28
CA GLN A 97 33.14 -7.75 4.05
C GLN A 97 31.96 -6.93 3.51
N ARG A 98 30.74 -7.47 3.54
CA ARG A 98 29.52 -6.87 2.96
C ARG A 98 29.64 -6.61 1.45
N VAL A 99 30.33 -7.48 0.74
CA VAL A 99 30.48 -7.41 -0.72
C VAL A 99 29.94 -8.67 -1.36
N MET A 100 29.05 -8.50 -2.34
CA MET A 100 28.56 -9.57 -3.18
C MET A 100 29.25 -9.53 -4.53
N ILE A 101 30.03 -10.58 -4.84
CA ILE A 101 30.67 -10.70 -6.16
C ILE A 101 29.65 -11.29 -7.13
N CYS A 102 29.25 -10.50 -8.14
CA CYS A 102 28.16 -10.87 -9.04
C CYS A 102 28.57 -10.82 -10.51
N PRO A 103 28.47 -11.94 -11.24
CA PRO A 103 28.50 -11.96 -12.69
C PRO A 103 27.20 -11.34 -13.27
N PRO A 104 27.13 -11.04 -14.60
CA PRO A 104 25.99 -10.36 -15.21
C PRO A 104 24.63 -10.97 -14.90
N SER A 105 24.53 -12.31 -14.91
CA SER A 105 23.29 -13.02 -14.60
C SER A 105 22.77 -12.80 -13.18
N LEU A 106 23.66 -12.76 -12.19
CA LEU A 106 23.29 -12.51 -10.79
C LEU A 106 22.91 -11.04 -10.56
N VAL A 107 23.60 -10.10 -11.22
CA VAL A 107 23.21 -8.68 -11.17
C VAL A 107 21.82 -8.49 -11.77
N TYR A 108 21.55 -9.12 -12.91
CA TYR A 108 20.22 -9.08 -13.51
C TYR A 108 19.14 -9.64 -12.58
N ALA A 109 19.40 -10.80 -11.94
CA ALA A 109 18.48 -11.39 -10.98
C ALA A 109 18.22 -10.47 -9.78
N ALA A 110 19.28 -9.86 -9.22
CA ALA A 110 19.16 -8.91 -8.11
C ALA A 110 18.33 -7.68 -8.51
N LEU A 111 18.60 -7.08 -9.67
CA LEU A 111 17.83 -5.94 -10.18
C LEU A 111 16.38 -6.30 -10.45
N LYS A 112 16.11 -7.49 -10.96
CA LYS A 112 14.73 -7.99 -11.16
C LYS A 112 13.99 -8.13 -9.84
N THR A 113 14.65 -8.63 -8.80
CA THR A 113 14.08 -8.73 -7.46
C THR A 113 13.75 -7.34 -6.90
N ILE A 114 14.65 -6.38 -7.02
CA ILE A 114 14.41 -4.99 -6.60
C ILE A 114 13.20 -4.38 -7.35
N MET A 115 13.09 -4.63 -8.66
CA MET A 115 11.96 -4.17 -9.44
C MET A 115 10.64 -4.76 -8.94
N LEU A 116 10.61 -6.03 -8.53
CA LEU A 116 9.43 -6.66 -7.94
C LEU A 116 9.05 -6.03 -6.59
N THR A 117 10.03 -5.68 -5.76
CA THR A 117 9.75 -4.98 -4.49
C THR A 117 9.15 -3.60 -4.73
N TRP A 118 9.57 -2.86 -5.76
CA TRP A 118 8.94 -1.60 -6.17
C TRP A 118 7.48 -1.78 -6.55
N GLN A 119 7.17 -2.80 -7.37
CA GLN A 119 5.78 -3.11 -7.75
C GLN A 119 4.92 -3.47 -6.53
N GLN A 120 5.46 -4.25 -5.60
CA GLN A 120 4.75 -4.58 -4.36
C GLN A 120 4.48 -3.34 -3.48
N GLN A 121 5.44 -2.43 -3.37
CA GLN A 121 5.28 -1.19 -2.63
C GLN A 121 4.18 -0.31 -3.24
N GLU A 122 4.15 -0.15 -4.55
CA GLU A 122 3.11 0.58 -5.25
C GLU A 122 1.71 0.00 -5.01
N VAL A 123 1.58 -1.33 -5.06
CA VAL A 123 0.32 -2.02 -4.75
C VAL A 123 -0.11 -1.77 -3.30
N TYR A 124 0.83 -1.82 -2.36
CA TYR A 124 0.55 -1.57 -0.94
C TYR A 124 0.06 -0.12 -0.70
N GLU A 125 0.75 0.86 -1.27
CA GLU A 125 0.37 2.28 -1.17
C GLU A 125 -1.02 2.54 -1.79
N ASN A 126 -1.31 1.93 -2.93
CA ASN A 126 -2.63 2.02 -3.56
C ASN A 126 -3.73 1.39 -2.69
N ALA A 127 -3.46 0.23 -2.07
CA ALA A 127 -4.41 -0.43 -1.17
C ALA A 127 -4.71 0.43 0.08
N GLU A 128 -3.70 1.06 0.67
CA GLU A 128 -3.89 1.94 1.83
C GLU A 128 -4.66 3.21 1.45
N ASN A 129 -4.39 3.79 0.28
CA ASN A 129 -5.16 4.93 -0.24
C ASN A 129 -6.64 4.57 -0.47
N ILE A 130 -6.93 3.40 -1.05
CA ILE A 130 -8.30 2.91 -1.25
C ILE A 130 -9.01 2.73 0.09
N LYS A 131 -8.35 2.14 1.08
CA LYS A 131 -8.89 1.96 2.43
C LYS A 131 -9.22 3.29 3.10
N GLN A 132 -8.35 4.29 2.96
CA GLN A 132 -8.59 5.62 3.51
C GLN A 132 -9.81 6.29 2.85
N GLN A 133 -9.91 6.24 1.51
CA GLN A 133 -11.04 6.78 0.77
C GLN A 133 -12.35 6.06 1.12
N ALA A 134 -12.32 4.73 1.24
CA ALA A 134 -13.48 3.95 1.65
C ALA A 134 -13.96 4.33 3.05
N SER A 135 -13.05 4.54 4.00
CA SER A 135 -13.37 5.01 5.35
C SER A 135 -14.00 6.40 5.35
N GLU A 136 -13.48 7.31 4.51
CA GLU A 136 -14.06 8.65 4.37
C GLU A 136 -15.47 8.61 3.78
N VAL A 137 -15.68 7.83 2.71
CA VAL A 137 -17.02 7.65 2.10
C VAL A 137 -17.99 7.06 3.12
N HIS A 138 -17.59 6.03 3.87
CA HIS A 138 -18.41 5.44 4.93
C HIS A 138 -18.81 6.48 6.00
N SER A 139 -17.85 7.27 6.45
CA SER A 139 -18.11 8.34 7.43
C SER A 139 -19.08 9.40 6.91
N ARG A 140 -18.92 9.82 5.64
CA ARG A 140 -19.82 10.76 4.98
C ARG A 140 -21.24 10.20 4.82
N LEU A 141 -21.37 8.90 4.44
CA LEU A 141 -22.67 8.24 4.32
C LEU A 141 -23.38 8.14 5.67
N LYS A 142 -22.64 7.76 6.74
CA LYS A 142 -23.20 7.73 8.09
C LYS A 142 -23.71 9.10 8.50
N LYS A 143 -22.90 10.13 8.34
CA LYS A 143 -23.30 11.51 8.66
C LYS A 143 -24.50 11.95 7.84
N PHE A 144 -24.55 11.64 6.55
CA PHE A 144 -25.70 11.95 5.70
C PHE A 144 -26.97 11.26 6.18
N ASN A 145 -26.89 9.98 6.54
CA ASN A 145 -28.02 9.24 7.10
C ASN A 145 -28.53 9.87 8.40
N ASP A 146 -27.62 10.21 9.32
CA ASP A 146 -27.97 10.79 10.62
C ASP A 146 -28.55 12.21 10.48
N ASP A 147 -27.96 13.05 9.66
CA ASP A 147 -28.35 14.45 9.47
C ASP A 147 -29.67 14.60 8.67
N PHE A 148 -29.95 13.70 7.74
CA PHE A 148 -31.11 13.81 6.86
C PHE A 148 -32.19 12.77 7.13
N PHE A 149 -31.93 11.48 6.92
CA PHE A 149 -32.98 10.47 6.97
C PHE A 149 -33.55 10.26 8.38
N SER A 150 -32.69 10.16 9.40
CA SER A 150 -33.13 10.00 10.78
C SER A 150 -33.92 11.21 11.26
N LYS A 151 -33.51 12.41 10.85
CA LYS A 151 -34.20 13.67 11.21
C LYS A 151 -35.54 13.80 10.48
N ILE A 152 -35.57 13.54 9.17
CA ILE A 152 -36.82 13.55 8.39
C ILE A 152 -37.81 12.54 8.96
N GLY A 153 -37.36 11.33 9.27
CA GLY A 153 -38.21 10.29 9.88
C GLY A 153 -38.82 10.76 11.20
N THR A 154 -38.02 11.39 12.06
CA THR A 154 -38.49 11.97 13.33
C THR A 154 -39.51 13.08 13.12
N ASP A 155 -39.24 13.98 12.18
CA ASP A 155 -40.13 15.10 11.90
C ASP A 155 -41.45 14.65 11.27
N LEU A 156 -41.42 13.64 10.39
CA LEU A 156 -42.63 13.00 9.85
C LEU A 156 -43.46 12.32 10.97
N GLY A 157 -42.79 11.62 11.89
CA GLY A 157 -43.46 11.01 13.05
C GLY A 157 -44.18 12.07 13.92
N ARG A 158 -43.52 13.20 14.18
CA ARG A 158 -44.13 14.34 14.90
C ARG A 158 -45.33 14.93 14.16
N ALA A 159 -45.18 15.08 12.83
CA ALA A 159 -46.28 15.61 12.00
C ALA A 159 -47.50 14.70 12.03
N ILE A 160 -47.31 13.38 11.89
CA ILE A 160 -48.39 12.38 11.97
C ILE A 160 -49.05 12.40 13.36
N LYS A 161 -48.27 12.45 14.43
CA LYS A 161 -48.78 12.54 15.80
C LYS A 161 -49.64 13.80 15.98
N SER A 162 -49.12 14.95 15.57
CA SER A 162 -49.87 16.24 15.67
C SER A 162 -51.15 16.20 14.86
N TYR A 163 -51.14 15.58 13.67
CA TYR A 163 -52.33 15.38 12.87
C TYR A 163 -53.36 14.50 13.60
N ASN A 164 -52.96 13.35 14.14
CA ASN A 164 -53.85 12.45 14.85
C ASN A 164 -54.41 13.08 16.15
N ASP A 165 -53.62 13.87 16.86
CA ASP A 165 -54.10 14.64 18.03
C ASP A 165 -55.15 15.67 17.61
N GLY A 166 -54.98 16.30 16.45
CA GLY A 166 -55.99 17.17 15.82
C GLY A 166 -57.28 16.43 15.49
N VAL A 167 -57.21 15.23 14.89
CA VAL A 167 -58.36 14.37 14.59
C VAL A 167 -59.12 14.01 15.86
N ARG A 168 -58.44 13.56 16.91
CA ARG A 168 -59.05 13.23 18.22
C ARG A 168 -59.71 14.44 18.87
N SER A 169 -59.08 15.61 18.79
CA SER A 169 -59.68 16.86 19.29
C SER A 169 -60.91 17.22 18.50
N TRP A 170 -60.93 17.05 17.18
CA TRP A 170 -62.07 17.25 16.32
C TRP A 170 -63.25 16.36 16.75
N GLU A 171 -62.99 15.05 16.88
CA GLU A 171 -64.03 14.08 17.26
C GLU A 171 -64.58 14.32 18.69
N SER A 172 -63.71 14.64 19.65
CA SER A 172 -64.09 14.77 21.04
C SER A 172 -64.69 16.10 21.41
N ARG A 173 -64.28 17.19 20.75
CA ARG A 173 -64.68 18.56 21.13
C ARG A 173 -65.61 19.23 20.11
N LEU A 174 -65.33 19.07 18.81
CA LEU A 174 -66.11 19.74 17.78
C LEU A 174 -67.36 18.97 17.34
N MET A 175 -67.21 17.69 17.08
CA MET A 175 -68.32 16.86 16.60
C MET A 175 -69.55 16.81 17.56
N PRO A 176 -69.41 16.78 18.89
CA PRO A 176 -70.52 16.89 19.77
C PRO A 176 -71.30 18.20 19.63
N SER A 177 -70.61 19.29 19.37
CA SER A 177 -71.24 20.60 19.13
C SER A 177 -71.93 20.66 17.78
N VAL A 178 -71.30 20.08 16.74
CA VAL A 178 -71.88 19.98 15.39
C VAL A 178 -73.18 19.18 15.44
N ARG A 179 -73.21 18.04 16.08
CA ARG A 179 -74.38 17.18 16.25
C ARG A 179 -75.54 17.93 16.99
N LYS A 180 -75.21 18.69 18.03
CA LYS A 180 -76.25 19.55 18.71
C LYS A 180 -76.87 20.57 17.82
N ILE A 181 -76.13 21.19 16.93
CA ILE A 181 -76.61 22.17 15.94
C ILE A 181 -77.48 21.50 14.88
N GLU A 182 -77.03 20.28 14.43
CA GLU A 182 -77.84 19.47 13.50
C GLU A 182 -79.17 19.06 14.11
N ASP A 183 -79.15 18.57 15.38
CA ASP A 183 -80.36 18.19 16.11
C ASP A 183 -81.30 19.37 16.34
N MET A 184 -80.83 20.58 16.40
CA MET A 184 -81.64 21.79 16.51
C MET A 184 -82.24 22.22 15.17
N GLY A 185 -81.96 21.56 14.06
CA GLY A 185 -82.44 21.84 12.74
C GLY A 185 -81.96 23.18 12.15
N ILE A 186 -80.82 23.71 12.67
CA ILE A 186 -80.23 24.98 12.26
C ILE A 186 -79.29 24.83 11.10
N ALA A 187 -78.70 23.55 10.95
CA ALA A 187 -77.74 23.23 9.90
C ALA A 187 -78.41 22.49 8.74
N ASP A 188 -78.01 22.79 7.50
CA ASP A 188 -78.42 22.06 6.32
C ASP A 188 -77.90 20.60 6.39
N SER A 189 -78.82 19.64 6.67
CA SER A 189 -78.53 18.21 6.86
C SER A 189 -78.10 17.54 5.58
N THR A 190 -78.03 18.21 4.45
CA THR A 190 -77.61 17.62 3.17
C THR A 190 -76.08 17.41 3.04
N ARG A 191 -75.29 18.10 3.88
CA ARG A 191 -73.84 17.98 3.91
C ARG A 191 -73.34 17.45 5.27
N LYS A 192 -73.12 16.14 5.35
CA LYS A 192 -72.52 15.55 6.58
C LYS A 192 -71.07 15.96 6.71
N ILE A 193 -70.74 16.54 7.85
CA ILE A 193 -69.33 16.84 8.22
C ILE A 193 -68.74 15.55 8.81
N GLU A 194 -67.82 14.96 8.05
CA GLU A 194 -67.07 13.77 8.51
C GLU A 194 -65.75 14.18 9.14
N ALA A 195 -65.37 13.49 10.21
CA ALA A 195 -64.07 13.65 10.84
C ALA A 195 -62.97 13.11 9.89
N PRO A 196 -61.83 13.80 9.78
CA PRO A 196 -60.70 13.26 9.05
C PRO A 196 -60.22 11.96 9.74
N LYS A 197 -59.78 10.96 8.96
CA LYS A 197 -59.31 9.68 9.48
C LYS A 197 -57.89 9.81 10.01
N GLU A 198 -57.59 9.14 11.13
CA GLU A 198 -56.21 9.01 11.62
C GLU A 198 -55.28 8.40 10.57
N LYS A 199 -54.03 8.84 10.56
CA LYS A 199 -52.96 8.28 9.72
C LYS A 199 -52.17 7.27 10.54
N GLN A 200 -51.72 6.17 9.88
CA GLN A 200 -50.86 5.19 10.52
C GLN A 200 -49.51 5.82 10.83
N GLU A 201 -49.01 5.61 12.04
CA GLU A 201 -47.64 5.93 12.41
C GLU A 201 -46.69 5.02 11.59
N ILE A 202 -45.72 5.61 10.93
CA ILE A 202 -44.64 4.85 10.28
C ILE A 202 -43.68 4.45 11.41
N PRO A 203 -43.50 3.14 11.71
CA PRO A 203 -42.54 2.73 12.70
C PRO A 203 -41.15 3.13 12.22
N ILE A 204 -40.49 4.00 12.96
CA ILE A 204 -39.09 4.32 12.75
C ILE A 204 -38.31 3.19 13.39
N ASP A 205 -37.79 2.28 12.59
CA ASP A 205 -36.90 1.22 13.05
C ASP A 205 -35.64 1.87 13.63
N LYS A 206 -35.44 1.74 14.93
CA LYS A 206 -34.29 2.31 15.64
C LYS A 206 -33.04 1.45 15.58
N ASP A 207 -33.13 0.27 14.93
CA ASP A 207 -32.09 -0.74 14.88
C ASP A 207 -31.65 -1.03 13.42
N SER A 208 -31.11 -0.01 12.73
CA SER A 208 -30.40 -0.24 11.46
C SER A 208 -29.05 0.48 11.47
#